data_185dd1a142eef2842dbf15c9e5048bb5
#
_entry.id   185dd1a142eef2842dbf15c9e5048bb5
#
_cell.length_a   1.000
_cell.length_b   1.000
_cell.length_c   1.000
_cell.angle_alpha   90.00
_cell.angle_beta   90.00
_cell.angle_gamma   90.00
#
_symmetry.space_group_name_H-M   'P 1'
#
loop_
_entity.id
_entity.type
_entity.pdbx_description
1 polymer ?
#
loop_
_entity_poly.entity_id
_entity_poly.type
_entity_poly.pdbx_seq_one_letter_code
_entity_poly.pdbx_strand_id
1 'polypeptide(L)'
;VGSEMCIRDSCYLIIPLILLVWLVSSGSKTMSHSAAYSILAAIAVGFVNFFLQGKRGEGDTQPMTTGKALGNAGKRSVFSAVESLEAGSRGAITVAVACSMAGIIAGCITVTGLASILINAIVQLAGNATIVGLVLTMLCCIVLGMGVPTTANYCIMASTCAPILIQLGFPLVAAHFFVFYFGIVADITPPVALAAYAGSAIAKSDPMKTGINATKLAIAAFIVPYIFAYSPALLFENISGWWEVAQICVSALLGIFAIAASLNGYLYK
;
A
#
# COMPACT_ATOMS: atom_id res chain seq x y z
N VAL A 1 -3.43 -7.65 -32.15
CA VAL A 1 -2.42 -8.73 -32.29
C VAL A 1 -1.07 -8.33 -31.71
N GLY A 2 -0.90 -7.08 -31.20
CA GLY A 2 0.38 -6.59 -30.67
C GLY A 2 0.59 -6.69 -29.16
N SER A 3 -0.44 -6.91 -28.33
CA SER A 3 -0.33 -6.79 -26.88
C SER A 3 0.09 -8.08 -26.14
N GLU A 4 -0.25 -9.24 -26.64
CA GLU A 4 0.07 -10.51 -25.96
C GLU A 4 1.53 -10.94 -26.13
N MET A 5 2.18 -10.58 -27.22
CA MET A 5 3.60 -10.86 -27.46
C MET A 5 4.51 -10.01 -26.57
N CYS A 6 4.05 -8.82 -26.18
CA CYS A 6 4.80 -7.91 -25.30
C CYS A 6 4.85 -8.39 -23.84
N ILE A 7 3.81 -9.07 -23.35
CA ILE A 7 3.74 -9.56 -21.97
C ILE A 7 4.68 -10.76 -21.75
N ARG A 8 4.75 -11.67 -22.71
CA ARG A 8 5.55 -12.89 -22.60
C ARG A 8 7.06 -12.64 -22.69
N ASP A 9 7.47 -11.63 -23.46
CA ASP A 9 8.87 -11.24 -23.63
C ASP A 9 9.38 -10.31 -22.50
N SER A 10 8.49 -9.81 -21.62
CA SER A 10 8.84 -8.87 -20.55
C SER A 10 8.77 -9.47 -19.13
N CYS A 11 8.53 -10.77 -18.98
CA CYS A 11 8.43 -11.43 -17.67
C CYS A 11 9.70 -11.27 -16.81
N TYR A 12 10.87 -11.14 -17.42
CA TYR A 12 12.12 -10.93 -16.69
C TYR A 12 12.23 -9.53 -16.04
N LEU A 13 11.40 -8.55 -16.47
CA LEU A 13 11.31 -7.24 -15.81
C LEU A 13 10.68 -7.32 -14.40
N ILE A 14 10.04 -8.44 -14.06
CA ILE A 14 9.49 -8.69 -12.72
C ILE A 14 10.58 -9.15 -11.75
N ILE A 15 11.73 -9.63 -12.24
CA ILE A 15 12.82 -10.16 -11.41
C ILE A 15 13.28 -9.19 -10.31
N PRO A 16 13.52 -7.88 -10.56
CA PRO A 16 13.90 -6.95 -9.51
C PRO A 16 12.84 -6.80 -8.41
N LEU A 17 11.57 -6.89 -8.78
CA LEU A 17 10.45 -6.81 -7.83
C LEU A 17 10.39 -8.06 -6.93
N ILE A 18 10.52 -9.24 -7.53
CA ILE A 18 10.59 -10.52 -6.80
C ILE A 18 11.78 -10.52 -5.85
N LEU A 19 12.95 -10.06 -6.34
CA LEU A 19 14.16 -9.95 -5.53
C LEU A 19 13.95 -9.00 -4.33
N LEU A 20 13.31 -7.86 -4.54
CA LEU A 20 12.98 -6.92 -3.47
C LEU A 20 12.12 -7.58 -2.40
N VAL A 21 11.01 -8.20 -2.81
CA VAL A 21 10.09 -8.88 -1.90
C VAL A 21 10.78 -9.99 -1.13
N TRP A 22 11.60 -10.80 -1.82
CA TRP A 22 12.34 -11.89 -1.20
C TRP A 22 13.38 -11.39 -0.18
N LEU A 23 14.14 -10.34 -0.51
CA LEU A 23 15.15 -9.76 0.40
C LEU A 23 14.52 -9.12 1.63
N VAL A 24 13.38 -8.46 1.48
CA VAL A 24 12.64 -7.87 2.59
C VAL A 24 12.02 -8.96 3.47
N SER A 25 11.39 -9.97 2.85
CA SER A 25 10.74 -11.07 3.56
C SER A 25 11.73 -11.98 4.31
N SER A 26 12.93 -12.19 3.76
CA SER A 26 13.97 -13.01 4.41
C SER A 26 14.56 -12.37 5.67
N GLY A 27 14.28 -11.08 5.93
CA GLY A 27 14.80 -10.35 7.10
C GLY A 27 16.34 -10.23 7.18
N SER A 28 17.07 -10.70 6.14
CA SER A 28 18.53 -10.78 6.14
C SER A 28 19.21 -9.42 5.96
N LYS A 29 18.49 -8.42 5.44
CA LYS A 29 18.99 -7.08 5.11
C LYS A 29 18.02 -6.00 5.54
N THR A 30 18.55 -4.79 5.76
CA THR A 30 17.68 -3.62 6.01
C THR A 30 16.92 -3.23 4.73
N MET A 31 15.79 -2.55 4.89
CA MET A 31 14.96 -2.06 3.77
C MET A 31 15.79 -1.29 2.73
N SER A 32 16.70 -0.42 3.19
CA SER A 32 17.56 0.39 2.31
C SER A 32 18.51 -0.46 1.47
N HIS A 33 19.12 -1.49 2.06
CA HIS A 33 19.99 -2.41 1.32
C HIS A 33 19.21 -3.27 0.33
N SER A 34 18.03 -3.75 0.72
CA SER A 34 17.14 -4.52 -0.16
C SER A 34 16.72 -3.70 -1.39
N ALA A 35 16.38 -2.42 -1.19
CA ALA A 35 16.08 -1.49 -2.26
C ALA A 35 17.29 -1.26 -3.18
N ALA A 36 18.49 -1.05 -2.62
CA ALA A 36 19.71 -0.86 -3.40
C ALA A 36 20.03 -2.07 -4.29
N TYR A 37 19.94 -3.29 -3.75
CA TYR A 37 20.13 -4.51 -4.54
C TYR A 37 19.10 -4.69 -5.64
N SER A 38 17.84 -4.33 -5.36
CA SER A 38 16.76 -4.36 -6.35
C SER A 38 17.00 -3.36 -7.48
N ILE A 39 17.50 -2.16 -7.18
CA ILE A 39 17.86 -1.15 -8.19
C ILE A 39 19.02 -1.67 -9.06
N LEU A 40 20.06 -2.25 -8.47
CA LEU A 40 21.16 -2.84 -9.23
C LEU A 40 20.67 -3.98 -10.14
N ALA A 41 19.78 -4.83 -9.63
CA ALA A 41 19.17 -5.88 -10.45
C ALA A 41 18.33 -5.31 -11.60
N ALA A 42 17.60 -4.22 -11.37
CA ALA A 42 16.83 -3.54 -12.41
C ALA A 42 17.72 -2.99 -13.52
N ILE A 43 18.85 -2.38 -13.17
CA ILE A 43 19.85 -1.88 -14.13
C ILE A 43 20.44 -3.05 -14.93
N ALA A 44 20.80 -4.17 -14.28
CA ALA A 44 21.33 -5.34 -14.94
C ALA A 44 20.31 -5.98 -15.92
N VAL A 45 19.06 -6.11 -15.50
CA VAL A 45 17.97 -6.62 -16.33
C VAL A 45 17.69 -5.66 -17.50
N GLY A 46 17.72 -4.35 -17.28
CA GLY A 46 17.60 -3.33 -18.32
C GLY A 46 18.70 -3.42 -19.36
N PHE A 47 19.95 -3.63 -18.92
CA PHE A 47 21.09 -3.83 -19.82
C PHE A 47 20.89 -5.06 -20.72
N VAL A 48 20.49 -6.20 -20.13
CA VAL A 48 20.21 -7.43 -20.88
C VAL A 48 19.07 -7.20 -21.88
N ASN A 49 18.04 -6.47 -21.50
CA ASN A 49 16.93 -6.12 -22.37
C ASN A 49 17.40 -5.30 -23.58
N PHE A 50 18.16 -4.22 -23.37
CA PHE A 50 18.68 -3.40 -24.45
C PHE A 50 19.61 -4.17 -25.37
N PHE A 51 20.41 -5.09 -24.82
CA PHE A 51 21.26 -5.97 -25.60
C PHE A 51 20.45 -6.92 -26.50
N LEU A 52 19.41 -7.56 -25.94
CA LEU A 52 18.56 -8.48 -26.69
C LEU A 52 17.77 -7.76 -27.78
N GLN A 53 17.22 -6.56 -27.49
CA GLN A 53 16.53 -5.74 -28.47
C GLN A 53 17.45 -5.32 -29.61
N GLY A 54 18.69 -4.91 -29.30
CA GLY A 54 19.69 -4.55 -30.32
C GLY A 54 20.07 -5.72 -31.21
N LYS A 55 20.09 -6.95 -30.69
CA LYS A 55 20.41 -8.17 -31.43
C LYS A 55 19.22 -8.66 -32.27
N ARG A 56 17.98 -8.48 -31.78
CA ARG A 56 16.75 -8.88 -32.49
C ARG A 56 16.30 -7.89 -33.56
N GLY A 57 16.83 -6.64 -33.53
CA GLY A 57 16.37 -5.60 -34.45
C GLY A 57 14.94 -5.13 -34.15
N GLU A 58 14.49 -5.21 -32.88
CA GLU A 58 13.19 -4.75 -32.44
C GLU A 58 13.20 -3.21 -32.24
N GLY A 59 12.21 -2.54 -32.79
CA GLY A 59 12.14 -1.09 -32.89
C GLY A 59 12.68 -0.59 -34.24
N ASP A 60 12.93 0.69 -34.38
CA ASP A 60 13.43 1.34 -35.61
C ASP A 60 14.89 0.98 -35.99
N THR A 61 15.47 -0.07 -35.40
CA THR A 61 16.88 -0.43 -35.61
C THR A 61 17.05 -1.77 -36.32
N GLN A 62 17.86 -1.80 -37.40
CA GLN A 62 18.28 -3.03 -38.05
C GLN A 62 19.09 -3.92 -37.10
N PRO A 63 19.03 -5.27 -37.24
CA PRO A 63 19.79 -6.19 -36.41
C PRO A 63 21.29 -5.88 -36.46
N MET A 64 21.87 -5.64 -35.29
CA MET A 64 23.26 -5.19 -35.15
C MET A 64 24.21 -6.37 -34.85
N THR A 65 25.45 -6.25 -35.31
CA THR A 65 26.54 -7.15 -34.91
C THR A 65 26.75 -7.08 -33.39
N THR A 66 27.06 -8.22 -32.75
CA THR A 66 27.15 -8.39 -31.28
C THR A 66 27.98 -7.30 -30.60
N GLY A 67 29.10 -6.84 -31.19
CA GLY A 67 29.94 -5.78 -30.61
C GLY A 67 29.29 -4.40 -30.63
N LYS A 68 28.56 -4.05 -31.71
CA LYS A 68 27.81 -2.80 -31.79
C LYS A 68 26.58 -2.81 -30.89
N ALA A 69 25.90 -3.98 -30.78
CA ALA A 69 24.77 -4.17 -29.89
C ALA A 69 25.19 -3.99 -28.40
N LEU A 70 26.36 -4.51 -28.00
CA LEU A 70 26.89 -4.35 -26.65
C LEU A 70 27.23 -2.90 -26.32
N GLY A 71 27.89 -2.18 -27.25
CA GLY A 71 28.23 -0.77 -27.06
C GLY A 71 26.99 0.13 -26.97
N ASN A 72 25.96 -0.12 -27.81
CA ASN A 72 24.69 0.60 -27.77
C ASN A 72 23.86 0.27 -26.51
N ALA A 73 23.85 -1.01 -26.09
CA ALA A 73 23.20 -1.41 -24.85
C ALA A 73 23.82 -0.70 -23.63
N GLY A 74 25.17 -0.60 -23.59
CA GLY A 74 25.86 0.11 -22.53
C GLY A 74 25.48 1.59 -22.48
N LYS A 75 25.53 2.30 -23.62
CA LYS A 75 25.13 3.73 -23.68
C LYS A 75 23.66 3.94 -23.29
N ARG A 76 22.75 3.11 -23.81
CA ARG A 76 21.32 3.19 -23.50
C ARG A 76 21.04 2.88 -22.03
N SER A 77 21.71 1.89 -21.44
CA SER A 77 21.55 1.56 -20.02
C SER A 77 22.03 2.70 -19.12
N VAL A 78 23.16 3.32 -19.40
CA VAL A 78 23.66 4.45 -18.62
C VAL A 78 22.70 5.65 -18.76
N PHE A 79 22.27 5.96 -19.96
CA PHE A 79 21.34 7.07 -20.19
C PHE A 79 19.99 6.81 -19.48
N SER A 80 19.43 5.62 -19.63
CA SER A 80 18.19 5.23 -18.97
C SER A 80 18.32 5.20 -17.44
N ALA A 81 19.48 4.79 -16.91
CA ALA A 81 19.73 4.84 -15.47
C ALA A 81 19.76 6.28 -14.93
N VAL A 82 20.42 7.21 -15.65
CA VAL A 82 20.44 8.63 -15.27
C VAL A 82 19.05 9.25 -15.34
N GLU A 83 18.30 8.99 -16.41
CA GLU A 83 16.93 9.47 -16.57
C GLU A 83 15.99 8.90 -15.50
N SER A 84 16.14 7.61 -15.16
CA SER A 84 15.41 6.97 -14.08
C SER A 84 15.75 7.55 -12.71
N LEU A 85 17.02 7.88 -12.46
CA LEU A 85 17.45 8.57 -11.24
C LEU A 85 16.87 9.99 -11.15
N GLU A 86 16.84 10.73 -12.25
CA GLU A 86 16.21 12.04 -12.30
C GLU A 86 14.71 11.95 -12.01
N ALA A 87 14.00 11.06 -12.70
CA ALA A 87 12.57 10.85 -12.49
C ALA A 87 12.26 10.37 -11.06
N GLY A 88 13.06 9.45 -10.52
CA GLY A 88 12.96 8.97 -9.15
C GLY A 88 13.21 10.08 -8.12
N SER A 89 14.20 10.94 -8.35
CA SER A 89 14.50 12.08 -7.49
C SER A 89 13.36 13.10 -7.47
N ARG A 90 12.77 13.39 -8.62
CA ARG A 90 11.59 14.28 -8.72
C ARG A 90 10.40 13.71 -7.95
N GLY A 91 10.14 12.41 -8.06
CA GLY A 91 9.11 11.72 -7.27
C GLY A 91 9.39 11.74 -5.77
N ALA A 92 10.65 11.53 -5.38
CA ALA A 92 11.09 11.53 -3.99
C ALA A 92 10.90 12.91 -3.32
N ILE A 93 11.08 14.03 -4.04
CA ILE A 93 10.86 15.38 -3.50
C ILE A 93 9.44 15.53 -2.97
N THR A 94 8.44 15.13 -3.74
CA THR A 94 7.02 15.24 -3.34
C THR A 94 6.75 14.45 -2.06
N VAL A 95 7.27 13.22 -1.98
CA VAL A 95 7.10 12.38 -0.79
C VAL A 95 7.85 12.98 0.42
N ALA A 96 9.08 13.47 0.22
CA ALA A 96 9.88 14.08 1.28
C ALA A 96 9.20 15.34 1.85
N VAL A 97 8.65 16.20 0.99
CA VAL A 97 7.88 17.38 1.43
C VAL A 97 6.63 16.97 2.21
N ALA A 98 5.88 16.00 1.69
CA ALA A 98 4.68 15.51 2.39
C ALA A 98 5.01 14.89 3.76
N CYS A 99 6.09 14.09 3.86
CA CYS A 99 6.55 13.53 5.13
C CYS A 99 7.04 14.60 6.10
N SER A 100 7.71 15.64 5.61
CA SER A 100 8.15 16.78 6.44
C SER A 100 6.96 17.54 7.01
N MET A 101 5.95 17.82 6.20
CA MET A 101 4.70 18.45 6.64
C MET A 101 3.97 17.59 7.67
N ALA A 102 3.88 16.27 7.43
CA ALA A 102 3.30 15.33 8.38
C ALA A 102 4.06 15.31 9.71
N GLY A 103 5.41 15.37 9.67
CA GLY A 103 6.25 15.47 10.86
C GLY A 103 5.99 16.74 11.68
N ILE A 104 5.78 17.89 11.01
CA ILE A 104 5.41 19.14 11.66
C ILE A 104 4.04 19.00 12.35
N ILE A 105 3.04 18.45 11.65
CA ILE A 105 1.70 18.22 12.20
C ILE A 105 1.77 17.31 13.42
N ALA A 106 2.46 16.17 13.33
CA ALA A 106 2.64 15.25 14.44
C ALA A 106 3.36 15.92 15.63
N GLY A 107 4.38 16.73 15.36
CA GLY A 107 5.09 17.53 16.36
C GLY A 107 4.15 18.52 17.06
N CYS A 108 3.34 19.26 16.32
CA CYS A 108 2.35 20.18 16.89
C CYS A 108 1.33 19.44 17.77
N ILE A 109 0.81 18.30 17.31
CA ILE A 109 -0.13 17.47 18.08
C ILE A 109 0.51 16.99 19.39
N THR A 110 1.78 16.60 19.33
CA THR A 110 2.52 16.11 20.53
C THR A 110 2.78 17.24 21.51
N VAL A 111 3.28 18.40 21.05
CA VAL A 111 3.61 19.56 21.88
C VAL A 111 2.37 20.17 22.52
N THR A 112 1.26 20.23 21.81
CA THR A 112 -0.02 20.76 22.32
C THR A 112 -0.75 19.79 23.25
N GLY A 113 -0.31 18.54 23.34
CA GLY A 113 -1.02 17.50 24.09
C GLY A 113 -2.35 17.06 23.46
N LEU A 114 -2.64 17.48 22.24
CA LEU A 114 -3.90 17.17 21.55
C LEU A 114 -4.09 15.65 21.40
N ALA A 115 -2.99 14.90 21.18
CA ALA A 115 -3.04 13.43 21.14
C ALA A 115 -3.61 12.86 22.45
N SER A 116 -3.11 13.32 23.60
CA SER A 116 -3.58 12.86 24.92
C SER A 116 -5.04 13.21 25.18
N ILE A 117 -5.48 14.41 24.75
CA ILE A 117 -6.88 14.82 24.86
C ILE A 117 -7.78 13.90 24.00
N LEU A 118 -7.38 13.64 22.77
CA LEU A 118 -8.11 12.77 21.85
C LEU A 118 -8.17 11.32 22.36
N ILE A 119 -7.04 10.79 22.84
CA ILE A 119 -6.96 9.45 23.43
C ILE A 119 -7.93 9.35 24.62
N ASN A 120 -7.84 10.27 25.58
CA ASN A 120 -8.68 10.23 26.76
C ASN A 120 -10.18 10.39 26.40
N ALA A 121 -10.53 11.25 25.46
CA ALA A 121 -11.91 11.42 25.01
C ALA A 121 -12.45 10.13 24.40
N ILE A 122 -11.70 9.47 23.50
CA ILE A 122 -12.14 8.24 22.85
C ILE A 122 -12.22 7.09 23.87
N VAL A 123 -11.24 6.95 24.75
CA VAL A 123 -11.24 5.91 25.77
C VAL A 123 -12.39 6.09 26.76
N GLN A 124 -12.69 7.33 27.18
CA GLN A 124 -13.84 7.62 28.04
C GLN A 124 -15.18 7.33 27.34
N LEU A 125 -15.32 7.73 26.07
CA LEU A 125 -16.52 7.45 25.28
C LEU A 125 -16.70 5.97 25.01
N ALA A 126 -15.63 5.24 24.81
CA ALA A 126 -15.65 3.79 24.60
C ALA A 126 -16.10 3.06 25.88
N GLY A 127 -15.73 3.57 27.05
CA GLY A 127 -16.04 2.93 28.33
C GLY A 127 -15.62 1.45 28.34
N ASN A 128 -16.56 0.56 28.63
CA ASN A 128 -16.32 -0.90 28.60
C ASN A 128 -16.54 -1.53 27.23
N ALA A 129 -17.01 -0.76 26.24
CA ALA A 129 -17.31 -1.27 24.91
C ALA A 129 -16.16 -0.99 23.94
N THR A 130 -15.17 -1.89 23.88
CA THR A 130 -13.99 -1.77 23.01
C THR A 130 -14.33 -1.55 21.52
N ILE A 131 -15.47 -2.10 21.07
CA ILE A 131 -15.96 -1.89 19.70
C ILE A 131 -16.26 -0.41 19.41
N VAL A 132 -16.75 0.34 20.38
CA VAL A 132 -16.99 1.78 20.23
C VAL A 132 -15.67 2.52 20.05
N GLY A 133 -14.64 2.15 20.82
CA GLY A 133 -13.30 2.70 20.68
C GLY A 133 -12.69 2.42 19.30
N LEU A 134 -12.86 1.20 18.77
CA LEU A 134 -12.44 0.85 17.42
C LEU A 134 -13.16 1.68 16.35
N VAL A 135 -14.48 1.84 16.44
CA VAL A 135 -15.26 2.64 15.49
C VAL A 135 -14.86 4.11 15.53
N LEU A 136 -14.70 4.69 16.72
CA LEU A 136 -14.26 6.08 16.87
C LEU A 136 -12.85 6.28 16.32
N THR A 137 -11.93 5.35 16.58
CA THR A 137 -10.57 5.38 16.03
C THR A 137 -10.60 5.23 14.51
N MET A 138 -11.42 4.34 13.95
CA MET A 138 -11.63 4.23 12.51
C MET A 138 -12.06 5.57 11.89
N LEU A 139 -13.08 6.21 12.43
CA LEU A 139 -13.57 7.50 11.93
C LEU A 139 -12.47 8.57 12.01
N CYS A 140 -11.72 8.59 13.12
CA CYS A 140 -10.59 9.50 13.29
C CYS A 140 -9.51 9.25 12.20
N CYS A 141 -9.15 7.99 11.94
CA CYS A 141 -8.20 7.63 10.90
C CYS A 141 -8.66 8.02 9.50
N ILE A 142 -9.94 7.81 9.18
CA ILE A 142 -10.50 8.21 7.88
C ILE A 142 -10.43 9.74 7.72
N VAL A 143 -10.79 10.50 8.74
CA VAL A 143 -10.76 11.98 8.70
C VAL A 143 -9.33 12.51 8.58
N LEU A 144 -8.40 11.98 9.37
CA LEU A 144 -6.99 12.40 9.34
C LEU A 144 -6.26 11.91 8.08
N GLY A 145 -6.72 10.82 7.48
CA GLY A 145 -6.12 10.22 6.29
C GLY A 145 -6.49 10.88 4.97
N MET A 146 -7.50 11.74 4.97
CA MET A 146 -8.03 12.35 3.74
C MET A 146 -7.00 13.21 3.02
N GLY A 147 -6.61 12.78 1.80
CA GLY A 147 -5.77 13.57 0.91
C GLY A 147 -4.28 13.61 1.28
N VAL A 148 -3.82 12.72 2.15
CA VAL A 148 -2.43 12.65 2.59
C VAL A 148 -1.76 11.41 1.99
N PRO A 149 -0.52 11.51 1.43
CA PRO A 149 0.21 10.34 0.96
C PRO A 149 0.37 9.28 2.06
N THR A 150 0.29 8.00 1.69
CA THR A 150 0.20 6.86 2.61
C THR A 150 1.28 6.84 3.69
N THR A 151 2.54 7.15 3.34
CA THR A 151 3.66 7.18 4.28
C THR A 151 3.49 8.30 5.34
N ALA A 152 3.16 9.51 4.87
CA ALA A 152 2.93 10.66 5.75
C ALA A 152 1.70 10.45 6.64
N ASN A 153 0.64 9.89 6.06
CA ASN A 153 -0.58 9.52 6.74
C ASN A 153 -0.29 8.55 7.91
N TYR A 154 0.45 7.47 7.63
CA TYR A 154 0.82 6.53 8.68
C TYR A 154 1.64 7.17 9.80
N CYS A 155 2.58 8.07 9.50
CA CYS A 155 3.35 8.78 10.53
C CYS A 155 2.46 9.58 11.48
N ILE A 156 1.45 10.26 10.95
CA ILE A 156 0.48 11.00 11.77
C ILE A 156 -0.34 10.04 12.63
N MET A 157 -0.87 8.98 12.04
CA MET A 157 -1.75 8.04 12.74
C MET A 157 -1.03 7.18 13.76
N ALA A 158 0.22 6.80 13.50
CA ALA A 158 1.05 6.05 14.44
C ALA A 158 1.29 6.85 15.74
N SER A 159 1.37 8.18 15.64
CA SER A 159 1.58 9.05 16.80
C SER A 159 0.29 9.47 17.49
N THR A 160 -0.86 9.45 16.79
CA THR A 160 -2.12 10.00 17.33
C THR A 160 -3.16 8.93 17.63
N CYS A 161 -3.41 8.01 16.67
CA CYS A 161 -4.51 7.04 16.74
C CYS A 161 -4.07 5.67 17.26
N ALA A 162 -2.85 5.20 16.93
CA ALA A 162 -2.40 3.89 17.41
C ALA A 162 -2.33 3.81 18.96
N PRO A 163 -1.88 4.85 19.69
CA PRO A 163 -1.89 4.83 21.15
C PRO A 163 -3.29 4.67 21.76
N ILE A 164 -4.36 5.08 21.07
CA ILE A 164 -5.75 4.88 21.54
C ILE A 164 -6.04 3.39 21.67
N LEU A 165 -5.72 2.62 20.62
CA LEU A 165 -5.99 1.18 20.60
C LEU A 165 -5.11 0.42 21.58
N ILE A 166 -3.85 0.87 21.77
CA ILE A 166 -2.93 0.28 22.75
C ILE A 166 -3.49 0.49 24.16
N GLN A 167 -4.03 1.67 24.48
CA GLN A 167 -4.66 1.94 25.79
C GLN A 167 -5.98 1.16 25.97
N LEU A 168 -6.68 0.82 24.90
CA LEU A 168 -7.85 -0.06 24.93
C LEU A 168 -7.48 -1.54 25.09
N GLY A 169 -6.18 -1.86 25.16
CA GLY A 169 -5.68 -3.23 25.42
C GLY A 169 -5.40 -4.06 24.16
N PHE A 170 -5.42 -3.43 22.96
CA PHE A 170 -5.08 -4.15 21.72
C PHE A 170 -3.56 -4.31 21.58
N PRO A 171 -3.06 -5.43 20.99
CA PRO A 171 -1.66 -5.64 20.71
C PRO A 171 -1.06 -4.54 19.82
N LEU A 172 0.23 -4.26 20.03
CA LEU A 172 0.95 -3.19 19.32
C LEU A 172 0.84 -3.32 17.78
N VAL A 173 1.09 -4.53 17.28
CA VAL A 173 1.07 -4.81 15.83
C VAL A 173 -0.34 -4.63 15.28
N ALA A 174 -1.35 -5.16 15.96
CA ALA A 174 -2.75 -5.02 15.55
C ALA A 174 -3.20 -3.55 15.55
N ALA A 175 -2.81 -2.75 16.57
CA ALA A 175 -3.12 -1.33 16.65
C ALA A 175 -2.50 -0.55 15.47
N HIS A 176 -1.23 -0.78 15.15
CA HIS A 176 -0.55 -0.12 14.04
C HIS A 176 -1.10 -0.54 12.68
N PHE A 177 -1.40 -1.82 12.48
CA PHE A 177 -2.05 -2.28 11.24
C PHE A 177 -3.45 -1.71 11.08
N PHE A 178 -4.22 -1.62 12.15
CA PHE A 178 -5.56 -1.04 12.13
C PHE A 178 -5.55 0.41 11.64
N VAL A 179 -4.72 1.25 12.24
CA VAL A 179 -4.66 2.67 11.85
C VAL A 179 -4.08 2.85 10.45
N PHE A 180 -3.08 2.06 10.07
CA PHE A 180 -2.53 2.06 8.71
C PHE A 180 -3.58 1.69 7.68
N TYR A 181 -4.36 0.65 7.94
CA TYR A 181 -5.38 0.14 7.04
C TYR A 181 -6.48 1.19 6.78
N PHE A 182 -6.99 1.80 7.85
CA PHE A 182 -8.01 2.86 7.71
C PHE A 182 -7.46 4.14 7.12
N GLY A 183 -6.18 4.41 7.28
CA GLY A 183 -5.48 5.48 6.58
C GLY A 183 -5.52 5.32 5.06
N ILE A 184 -5.29 4.10 4.56
CA ILE A 184 -5.35 3.80 3.12
C ILE A 184 -6.79 3.82 2.61
N VAL A 185 -7.73 3.27 3.39
CA VAL A 185 -9.16 3.23 3.03
C VAL A 185 -9.77 4.64 2.89
N ALA A 186 -9.18 5.65 3.55
CA ALA A 186 -9.60 7.04 3.41
C ALA A 186 -9.55 7.53 1.94
N ASP A 187 -8.61 7.05 1.12
CA ASP A 187 -8.46 7.44 -0.29
C ASP A 187 -9.57 6.92 -1.21
N ILE A 188 -10.36 5.95 -0.77
CA ILE A 188 -11.52 5.42 -1.50
C ILE A 188 -12.85 5.79 -0.84
N THR A 189 -12.81 6.51 0.29
CA THR A 189 -14.00 6.84 1.09
C THR A 189 -14.41 8.31 0.88
N PRO A 190 -15.66 8.60 0.49
CA PRO A 190 -16.15 9.98 0.45
C PRO A 190 -16.04 10.66 1.84
N PRO A 191 -15.81 11.97 1.91
CA PRO A 191 -16.01 12.96 0.82
C PRO A 191 -14.78 13.20 -0.07
N VAL A 192 -13.58 12.72 0.28
CA VAL A 192 -12.35 13.05 -0.48
C VAL A 192 -12.04 12.01 -1.55
N ALA A 193 -12.11 10.72 -1.25
CA ALA A 193 -12.07 9.58 -2.18
C ALA A 193 -11.17 9.76 -3.44
N LEU A 194 -9.91 10.24 -3.27
CA LEU A 194 -9.05 10.69 -4.37
C LEU A 194 -8.87 9.63 -5.46
N ALA A 195 -8.65 8.37 -5.06
CA ALA A 195 -8.46 7.27 -6.01
C ALA A 195 -9.74 7.00 -6.81
N ALA A 196 -10.92 7.04 -6.16
CA ALA A 196 -12.19 6.85 -6.83
C ALA A 196 -12.52 8.00 -7.78
N TYR A 197 -12.18 9.23 -7.41
CA TYR A 197 -12.40 10.41 -8.25
C TYR A 197 -11.47 10.43 -9.47
N ALA A 198 -10.22 10.01 -9.31
CA ALA A 198 -9.32 9.81 -10.44
C ALA A 198 -9.87 8.76 -11.42
N GLY A 199 -10.38 7.64 -10.91
CA GLY A 199 -11.06 6.61 -11.71
C GLY A 199 -12.31 7.14 -12.41
N SER A 200 -13.11 7.99 -11.74
CA SER A 200 -14.30 8.61 -12.32
C SER A 200 -13.99 9.54 -13.49
N ALA A 201 -12.87 10.26 -13.42
CA ALA A 201 -12.41 11.13 -14.51
C ALA A 201 -12.06 10.32 -15.77
N ILE A 202 -11.41 9.16 -15.61
CA ILE A 202 -11.09 8.25 -16.71
C ILE A 202 -12.37 7.64 -17.31
N ALA A 203 -13.28 7.19 -16.42
CA ALA A 203 -14.55 6.55 -16.82
C ALA A 203 -15.60 7.56 -17.30
N LYS A 204 -15.35 8.87 -17.20
CA LYS A 204 -16.31 9.96 -17.47
C LYS A 204 -17.63 9.78 -16.71
N SER A 205 -17.55 9.36 -15.46
CA SER A 205 -18.67 9.09 -14.56
C SER A 205 -18.77 10.15 -13.45
N ASP A 206 -19.89 10.17 -12.73
CA ASP A 206 -20.08 11.05 -11.58
C ASP A 206 -19.11 10.69 -10.46
N PRO A 207 -18.27 11.62 -9.97
CA PRO A 207 -17.26 11.34 -8.95
C PRO A 207 -17.86 10.83 -7.63
N MET A 208 -18.93 11.47 -7.14
CA MET A 208 -19.53 11.10 -5.86
C MET A 208 -20.17 9.71 -5.90
N LYS A 209 -20.90 9.41 -6.99
CA LYS A 209 -21.46 8.06 -7.19
C LYS A 209 -20.38 7.00 -7.32
N THR A 210 -19.29 7.33 -8.00
CA THR A 210 -18.13 6.43 -8.11
C THR A 210 -17.47 6.19 -6.76
N GLY A 211 -17.29 7.23 -5.93
CA GLY A 211 -16.79 7.10 -4.56
C GLY A 211 -17.66 6.22 -3.67
N ILE A 212 -18.98 6.44 -3.69
CA ILE A 212 -19.94 5.61 -2.93
C ILE A 212 -19.89 4.15 -3.38
N ASN A 213 -19.82 3.90 -4.69
CA ASN A 213 -19.71 2.54 -5.21
C ASN A 213 -18.36 1.90 -4.87
N ALA A 214 -17.27 2.66 -4.92
CA ALA A 214 -15.94 2.18 -4.49
C ALA A 214 -15.96 1.77 -3.02
N THR A 215 -16.55 2.56 -2.13
CA THR A 215 -16.72 2.23 -0.71
C THR A 215 -17.55 0.97 -0.50
N LYS A 216 -18.66 0.81 -1.26
CA LYS A 216 -19.49 -0.41 -1.21
C LYS A 216 -18.71 -1.66 -1.63
N LEU A 217 -17.93 -1.57 -2.71
CA LEU A 217 -17.09 -2.67 -3.17
C LEU A 217 -15.97 -3.00 -2.18
N ALA A 218 -15.46 -1.99 -1.49
CA ALA A 218 -14.40 -2.12 -0.50
C ALA A 218 -14.90 -2.45 0.92
N ILE A 219 -16.15 -2.88 1.10
CA ILE A 219 -16.71 -3.15 2.44
C ILE A 219 -15.87 -4.17 3.23
N ALA A 220 -15.27 -5.12 2.54
CA ALA A 220 -14.33 -6.07 3.14
C ALA A 220 -13.13 -5.37 3.81
N ALA A 221 -12.64 -4.30 3.19
CA ALA A 221 -11.55 -3.50 3.74
C ALA A 221 -11.92 -2.79 5.05
N PHE A 222 -13.20 -2.55 5.32
CA PHE A 222 -13.66 -2.00 6.60
C PHE A 222 -13.79 -3.07 7.67
N ILE A 223 -13.96 -4.33 7.30
CA ILE A 223 -14.24 -5.43 8.25
C ILE A 223 -12.94 -6.13 8.68
N VAL A 224 -12.02 -6.36 7.76
CA VAL A 224 -10.76 -7.07 8.03
C VAL A 224 -9.98 -6.50 9.22
N PRO A 225 -9.84 -5.18 9.41
CA PRO A 225 -9.16 -4.62 10.58
C PRO A 225 -9.82 -4.99 11.92
N TYR A 226 -11.12 -5.10 11.97
CA TYR A 226 -11.81 -5.56 13.18
C TYR A 226 -11.53 -7.03 13.46
N ILE A 227 -11.44 -7.87 12.41
CA ILE A 227 -11.13 -9.29 12.57
C ILE A 227 -9.76 -9.47 13.20
N PHE A 228 -8.71 -8.84 12.68
CA PHE A 228 -7.39 -9.01 13.27
C PHE A 228 -7.19 -8.24 14.60
N ALA A 229 -7.96 -7.18 14.86
CA ALA A 229 -7.96 -6.54 16.16
C ALA A 229 -8.45 -7.49 17.27
N TYR A 230 -9.50 -8.25 17.01
CA TYR A 230 -10.02 -9.25 17.96
C TYR A 230 -9.33 -10.61 17.87
N SER A 231 -8.68 -10.92 16.74
CA SER A 231 -7.97 -12.17 16.50
C SER A 231 -6.55 -11.92 16.00
N PRO A 232 -5.61 -11.52 16.88
CA PRO A 232 -4.24 -11.18 16.51
C PRO A 232 -3.47 -12.31 15.83
N ALA A 233 -3.92 -13.56 15.99
CA ALA A 233 -3.36 -14.73 15.30
C ALA A 233 -3.40 -14.58 13.77
N LEU A 234 -4.31 -13.77 13.20
CA LEU A 234 -4.31 -13.43 11.78
C LEU A 234 -3.06 -12.63 11.35
N LEU A 235 -2.47 -11.88 12.26
CA LEU A 235 -1.21 -11.16 12.08
C LEU A 235 0.02 -11.95 12.54
N PHE A 236 -0.14 -13.25 12.75
CA PHE A 236 0.90 -14.15 13.26
C PHE A 236 1.41 -13.76 14.67
N GLU A 237 0.58 -13.10 15.46
CA GLU A 237 0.88 -12.72 16.83
C GLU A 237 0.15 -13.66 17.78
N ASN A 238 0.87 -14.21 18.80
CA ASN A 238 0.34 -15.16 19.80
C ASN A 238 -0.31 -16.41 19.21
N ILE A 239 0.30 -17.02 18.20
CA ILE A 239 -0.23 -18.20 17.51
C ILE A 239 -0.09 -19.45 18.39
N SER A 240 -1.20 -20.15 18.66
CA SER A 240 -1.17 -21.47 19.28
C SER A 240 -0.83 -22.58 18.27
N GLY A 241 -1.08 -22.34 16.97
CA GLY A 241 -0.77 -23.26 15.89
C GLY A 241 -1.30 -22.79 14.53
N TRP A 242 -0.72 -23.33 13.45
CA TRP A 242 -1.13 -22.99 12.06
C TRP A 242 -2.61 -23.28 11.77
N TRP A 243 -3.21 -24.22 12.51
CA TRP A 243 -4.62 -24.56 12.38
C TRP A 243 -5.53 -23.42 12.81
N GLU A 244 -5.18 -22.71 13.86
CA GLU A 244 -5.91 -21.53 14.34
C GLU A 244 -5.94 -20.44 13.26
N VAL A 245 -4.79 -20.12 12.65
CA VAL A 245 -4.70 -19.15 11.56
C VAL A 245 -5.55 -19.58 10.37
N ALA A 246 -5.48 -20.84 9.97
CA ALA A 246 -6.29 -21.38 8.88
C ALA A 246 -7.80 -21.26 9.16
N GLN A 247 -8.22 -21.55 10.38
CA GLN A 247 -9.61 -21.45 10.80
C GLN A 247 -10.13 -20.01 10.76
N ILE A 248 -9.33 -19.03 11.26
CA ILE A 248 -9.67 -17.62 11.23
C ILE A 248 -9.72 -17.12 9.78
N CYS A 249 -8.77 -17.49 8.93
CA CYS A 249 -8.77 -17.12 7.51
C CYS A 249 -10.01 -17.64 6.79
N VAL A 250 -10.36 -18.91 6.97
CA VAL A 250 -11.53 -19.52 6.32
C VAL A 250 -12.82 -18.86 6.80
N SER A 251 -12.98 -18.66 8.10
CA SER A 251 -14.17 -17.99 8.66
C SER A 251 -14.30 -16.54 8.19
N ALA A 252 -13.18 -15.80 8.13
CA ALA A 252 -13.15 -14.44 7.63
C ALA A 252 -13.54 -14.37 6.15
N LEU A 253 -13.00 -15.27 5.31
CA LEU A 253 -13.33 -15.34 3.88
C LEU A 253 -14.81 -15.67 3.67
N LEU A 254 -15.36 -16.61 4.42
CA LEU A 254 -16.78 -16.96 4.34
C LEU A 254 -17.66 -15.78 4.77
N GLY A 255 -17.30 -15.09 5.86
CA GLY A 255 -18.03 -13.91 6.33
C GLY A 255 -18.00 -12.76 5.31
N ILE A 256 -16.84 -12.45 4.75
CA ILE A 256 -16.67 -11.42 3.70
C ILE A 256 -17.48 -11.80 2.45
N PHE A 257 -17.42 -13.06 2.03
CA PHE A 257 -18.18 -13.56 0.88
C PHE A 257 -19.68 -13.38 1.09
N ALA A 258 -20.20 -13.75 2.27
CA ALA A 258 -21.61 -13.59 2.61
C ALA A 258 -22.07 -12.12 2.58
N ILE A 259 -21.23 -11.20 3.11
CA ILE A 259 -21.51 -9.76 3.07
C ILE A 259 -21.46 -9.23 1.63
N ALA A 260 -20.46 -9.62 0.84
CA ALA A 260 -20.35 -9.22 -0.55
C ALA A 260 -21.55 -9.70 -1.38
N ALA A 261 -22.00 -10.94 -1.16
CA ALA A 261 -23.18 -11.50 -1.81
C ALA A 261 -24.46 -10.73 -1.42
N SER A 262 -24.61 -10.39 -0.13
CA SER A 262 -25.74 -9.59 0.36
C SER A 262 -25.78 -8.19 -0.25
N LEU A 263 -24.64 -7.52 -0.38
CA LEU A 263 -24.55 -6.17 -0.96
C LEU A 263 -24.82 -6.16 -2.48
N ASN A 264 -24.46 -7.21 -3.19
CA ASN A 264 -24.73 -7.35 -4.62
C ASN A 264 -26.15 -7.86 -4.92
N GLY A 265 -26.88 -8.34 -3.92
CA GLY A 265 -28.27 -8.75 -4.03
C GLY A 265 -28.51 -10.13 -4.66
N TYR A 266 -27.45 -10.90 -4.98
CA TYR A 266 -27.58 -12.29 -5.45
C TYR A 266 -26.34 -13.15 -5.16
N LEU A 267 -26.63 -14.43 -4.97
CA LEU A 267 -25.65 -15.48 -4.71
C LEU A 267 -25.70 -16.43 -5.92
N TYR A 268 -25.00 -16.11 -6.98
CA TYR A 268 -24.92 -16.92 -8.20
C TYR A 268 -26.23 -17.08 -9.00
N LYS A 269 -26.16 -16.71 -10.26
CA LYS A 269 -27.03 -17.25 -11.31
C LYS A 269 -26.19 -18.03 -12.29
#